data_93c82d72f10aff671f4fea02d2127ea1
#
_entry.id   93c82d72f10aff671f4fea02d2127ea1
#
_cell.length_a   1.000
_cell.length_b   1.000
_cell.length_c   1.000
_cell.angle_alpha   90.00
_cell.angle_beta   90.00
_cell.angle_gamma   90.00
#
_symmetry.space_group_name_H-M   'P 1'
#
loop_
_entity.id
_entity.type
_entity.pdbx_description
1 polymer ?
#
loop_
_entity_poly.entity_id
_entity_poly.type
_entity_poly.pdbx_seq_one_letter_code
_entity_poly.pdbx_strand_id
1 'polypeptide(L)'
;MSNGSRSLNLFFSKNNFKGSFNSWSETPNIHLPECCFIGRSNVGKSSIINAVTKSRKLAKTSKTPGRTQNINLFLISEKINIVDLPGYGYAKVSKIKREELRSIIEDYLINRENLKKVFVLIDCKVGIKDSDIDILDFISENNKKFSIILTKIDKCAKKFVDEEISSLLSLLKNYSPHFTNI
;
A
#
# COMPACT_ATOMS: atom_id res chain seq x y z
N MET A 1 14.99 0.98 29.15
CA MET A 1 14.12 0.48 28.07
C MET A 1 12.99 1.46 27.89
N SER A 2 12.91 2.04 26.73
CA SER A 2 12.37 3.35 26.43
C SER A 2 10.84 3.47 26.52
N ASN A 3 10.38 4.62 27.02
CA ASN A 3 8.98 5.10 26.98
C ASN A 3 8.34 5.02 25.59
N GLY A 4 9.13 5.01 24.52
CA GLY A 4 8.65 4.89 23.14
C GLY A 4 8.00 3.55 22.80
N SER A 5 8.45 2.44 23.35
CA SER A 5 7.87 1.11 23.07
C SER A 5 6.48 0.93 23.72
N ARG A 6 6.27 1.49 24.91
CA ARG A 6 4.95 1.49 25.60
C ARG A 6 3.94 2.38 24.88
N SER A 7 4.35 3.55 24.43
CA SER A 7 3.52 4.49 23.69
C SER A 7 3.05 3.91 22.34
N LEU A 8 3.95 3.25 21.60
CA LEU A 8 3.61 2.56 20.34
C LEU A 8 2.63 1.37 20.56
N ASN A 9 2.77 0.63 21.66
CA ASN A 9 1.86 -0.47 21.96
C ASN A 9 0.45 0.03 22.29
N LEU A 10 0.31 1.13 23.01
CA LEU A 10 -0.97 1.79 23.28
C LEU A 10 -1.59 2.38 21.99
N PHE A 11 -0.75 2.91 21.09
CA PHE A 11 -1.21 3.45 19.80
C PHE A 11 -1.90 2.38 18.94
N PHE A 12 -1.42 1.12 18.97
CA PHE A 12 -2.01 0.04 18.17
C PHE A 12 -3.00 -0.86 18.94
N SER A 13 -3.50 -0.42 20.09
CA SER A 13 -4.36 -1.24 20.95
C SER A 13 -5.81 -1.36 20.48
N LYS A 14 -6.31 -0.37 19.72
CA LYS A 14 -7.70 -0.32 19.21
C LYS A 14 -7.71 -0.25 17.68
N ASN A 15 -7.73 -1.39 17.03
CA ASN A 15 -7.77 -1.49 15.58
C ASN A 15 -9.11 -2.04 15.12
N ASN A 16 -9.83 -1.30 14.31
CA ASN A 16 -11.15 -1.66 13.82
C ASN A 16 -11.20 -1.72 12.30
N PHE A 17 -11.66 -2.84 11.77
CA PHE A 17 -12.06 -2.92 10.37
C PHE A 17 -13.40 -2.18 10.19
N LYS A 18 -13.40 -1.15 9.34
CA LYS A 18 -14.58 -0.30 9.10
C LYS A 18 -15.46 -0.79 7.97
N GLY A 19 -14.89 -1.50 7.02
CA GLY A 19 -15.64 -2.06 5.90
C GLY A 19 -14.79 -2.31 4.67
N SER A 20 -15.45 -2.90 3.68
CA SER A 20 -14.93 -3.19 2.34
C SER A 20 -15.88 -2.55 1.34
N PHE A 21 -15.36 -1.68 0.48
CA PHE A 21 -16.14 -0.80 -0.38
C PHE A 21 -15.74 -0.99 -1.85
N ASN A 22 -16.70 -0.88 -2.77
CA ASN A 22 -16.44 -1.09 -4.19
C ASN A 22 -15.88 0.17 -4.88
N SER A 23 -16.11 1.34 -4.29
CA SER A 23 -15.64 2.63 -4.81
C SER A 23 -15.18 3.57 -3.70
N TRP A 24 -14.46 4.64 -4.09
CA TRP A 24 -14.06 5.69 -3.16
C TRP A 24 -15.29 6.44 -2.59
N SER A 25 -16.35 6.60 -3.36
CA SER A 25 -17.56 7.32 -2.96
C SER A 25 -18.38 6.57 -1.89
N GLU A 26 -18.32 5.23 -1.89
CA GLU A 26 -18.91 4.40 -0.84
C GLU A 26 -18.06 4.38 0.46
N THR A 27 -16.76 4.74 0.33
CA THR A 27 -15.84 4.68 1.48
C THR A 27 -16.12 5.84 2.44
N PRO A 28 -16.45 5.60 3.71
CA PRO A 28 -16.80 6.64 4.66
C PRO A 28 -15.74 7.74 4.75
N ASN A 29 -16.17 9.00 4.72
CA ASN A 29 -15.29 10.14 4.96
C ASN A 29 -15.09 10.33 6.46
N ILE A 30 -14.12 9.62 7.02
CA ILE A 30 -13.68 9.82 8.41
C ILE A 30 -12.62 10.92 8.37
N HIS A 31 -12.90 12.07 8.99
CA HIS A 31 -12.00 13.25 9.01
C HIS A 31 -10.71 13.02 9.81
N LEU A 32 -9.98 11.97 9.48
CA LEU A 32 -8.68 11.62 10.06
C LEU A 32 -7.64 11.50 8.94
N PRO A 33 -6.35 11.75 9.24
CA PRO A 33 -5.30 11.49 8.26
C PRO A 33 -5.35 10.04 7.79
N GLU A 34 -5.13 9.86 6.50
CA GLU A 34 -5.24 8.56 5.85
C GLU A 34 -3.95 8.21 5.11
N CYS A 35 -3.56 6.95 5.18
CA CYS A 35 -2.54 6.39 4.31
C CYS A 35 -3.07 5.14 3.63
N CYS A 36 -2.69 4.92 2.39
CA CYS A 36 -3.07 3.73 1.65
C CYS A 36 -1.87 2.87 1.28
N PHE A 37 -2.13 1.58 1.19
CA PHE A 37 -1.19 0.56 0.75
C PHE A 37 -1.62 0.03 -0.61
N ILE A 38 -0.71 0.07 -1.57
CA ILE A 38 -0.92 -0.33 -2.95
C ILE A 38 0.26 -1.22 -3.40
N GLY A 39 0.04 -2.09 -4.34
CA GLY A 39 1.08 -2.94 -4.89
C GLY A 39 0.50 -4.10 -5.69
N ARG A 40 1.36 -4.83 -6.38
CA ARG A 40 0.93 -5.98 -7.17
C ARG A 40 0.28 -7.06 -6.30
N SER A 41 -0.57 -7.86 -6.92
CA SER A 41 -1.17 -9.01 -6.26
C SER A 41 -0.10 -9.91 -5.63
N ASN A 42 -0.32 -10.36 -4.39
CA ASN A 42 0.61 -11.19 -3.62
C ASN A 42 1.96 -10.55 -3.26
N VAL A 43 2.10 -9.24 -3.36
CA VAL A 43 3.30 -8.51 -2.92
C VAL A 43 3.53 -8.58 -1.40
N GLY A 44 2.49 -8.86 -0.61
CA GLY A 44 2.56 -8.94 0.86
C GLY A 44 1.82 -7.81 1.58
N LYS A 45 0.96 -7.07 0.89
CA LYS A 45 0.25 -5.89 1.38
C LYS A 45 -0.52 -6.14 2.69
N SER A 46 -1.42 -7.12 2.72
CA SER A 46 -2.17 -7.48 3.94
C SER A 46 -1.27 -7.99 5.09
N SER A 47 -0.12 -8.61 4.77
CA SER A 47 0.86 -9.03 5.77
C SER A 47 1.54 -7.84 6.43
N ILE A 48 1.94 -6.83 5.65
CA ILE A 48 2.51 -5.57 6.16
C ILE A 48 1.49 -4.83 7.02
N ILE A 49 0.24 -4.70 6.56
CA ILE A 49 -0.83 -4.04 7.33
C ILE A 49 -1.01 -4.74 8.69
N ASN A 50 -1.09 -6.07 8.70
CA ASN A 50 -1.19 -6.82 9.95
C ASN A 50 0.04 -6.64 10.86
N ALA A 51 1.24 -6.59 10.30
CA ALA A 51 2.47 -6.39 11.07
C ALA A 51 2.52 -4.97 11.67
N VAL A 52 2.27 -3.94 10.88
CA VAL A 52 2.28 -2.54 11.33
C VAL A 52 1.22 -2.30 12.41
N THR A 53 0.03 -2.87 12.24
CA THR A 53 -1.06 -2.72 13.20
C THR A 53 -0.94 -3.67 14.40
N LYS A 54 0.10 -4.50 14.48
CA LYS A 54 0.28 -5.55 15.50
C LYS A 54 -0.94 -6.47 15.64
N SER A 55 -1.65 -6.68 14.56
CA SER A 55 -2.86 -7.49 14.51
C SER A 55 -2.64 -8.72 13.63
N ARG A 56 -3.02 -9.91 14.12
CA ARG A 56 -2.82 -11.16 13.36
C ARG A 56 -3.81 -11.36 12.21
N LYS A 57 -4.98 -10.69 12.25
CA LYS A 57 -6.11 -10.98 11.35
C LYS A 57 -6.91 -9.72 10.95
N LEU A 58 -6.36 -8.52 11.09
CA LEU A 58 -7.06 -7.29 10.73
C LEU A 58 -7.32 -7.24 9.21
N ALA A 59 -6.26 -7.37 8.43
CA ALA A 59 -6.35 -7.54 6.98
C ALA A 59 -6.35 -9.04 6.63
N LYS A 60 -7.31 -9.46 5.80
CA LYS A 60 -7.40 -10.86 5.36
C LYS A 60 -6.25 -11.19 4.42
N THR A 61 -5.35 -12.06 4.85
CA THR A 61 -4.28 -12.59 3.99
C THR A 61 -4.81 -13.74 3.14
N SER A 62 -4.37 -13.82 1.90
CA SER A 62 -4.71 -14.92 1.00
C SER A 62 -3.51 -15.30 0.14
N LYS A 63 -3.32 -16.60 -0.07
CA LYS A 63 -2.38 -17.11 -1.07
C LYS A 63 -2.95 -17.04 -2.48
N THR A 64 -4.28 -16.92 -2.62
CA THR A 64 -4.95 -16.80 -3.92
C THR A 64 -4.84 -15.36 -4.43
N PRO A 65 -4.23 -15.13 -5.59
CA PRO A 65 -4.13 -13.81 -6.19
C PRO A 65 -5.50 -13.23 -6.56
N GLY A 66 -5.64 -11.89 -6.52
CA GLY A 66 -6.87 -11.20 -6.94
C GLY A 66 -8.00 -11.23 -5.91
N ARG A 67 -7.73 -11.59 -4.64
CA ARG A 67 -8.77 -11.64 -3.61
C ARG A 67 -9.18 -10.26 -3.09
N THR A 68 -8.25 -9.32 -2.99
CA THR A 68 -8.58 -7.94 -2.63
C THR A 68 -9.00 -7.20 -3.90
N GLN A 69 -10.31 -7.09 -4.11
CA GLN A 69 -10.90 -6.38 -5.24
C GLN A 69 -11.55 -5.07 -4.82
N ASN A 70 -11.66 -4.84 -3.52
CA ASN A 70 -12.36 -3.73 -2.90
C ASN A 70 -11.37 -2.86 -2.09
N ILE A 71 -11.80 -1.67 -1.75
CA ILE A 71 -11.15 -0.75 -0.83
C ILE A 71 -11.45 -1.21 0.59
N ASN A 72 -10.44 -1.63 1.36
CA ASN A 72 -10.63 -2.03 2.75
C ASN A 72 -10.13 -0.93 3.68
N LEU A 73 -11.03 -0.39 4.52
CA LEU A 73 -10.75 0.69 5.45
C LEU A 73 -10.58 0.16 6.88
N PHE A 74 -9.48 0.58 7.51
CA PHE A 74 -9.15 0.25 8.89
C PHE A 74 -8.93 1.53 9.69
N LEU A 75 -9.59 1.65 10.82
CA LEU A 75 -9.37 2.73 11.79
C LEU A 75 -8.40 2.25 12.87
N ILE A 76 -7.27 2.93 13.02
CA ILE A 76 -6.21 2.58 13.94
C ILE A 76 -6.19 3.58 15.09
N SER A 77 -6.44 3.07 16.29
CA SER A 77 -6.42 3.84 17.57
C SER A 77 -7.26 5.13 17.54
N GLU A 78 -8.28 5.16 16.70
CA GLU A 78 -9.15 6.34 16.51
C GLU A 78 -8.37 7.60 16.04
N LYS A 79 -7.20 7.44 15.42
CA LYS A 79 -6.30 8.54 15.06
C LYS A 79 -5.92 8.59 13.58
N ILE A 80 -5.88 7.44 12.92
CA ILE A 80 -5.46 7.35 11.53
C ILE A 80 -6.25 6.27 10.79
N ASN A 81 -6.54 6.53 9.54
CA ASN A 81 -7.08 5.54 8.63
C ASN A 81 -5.96 4.85 7.87
N ILE A 82 -6.00 3.52 7.83
CA ILE A 82 -5.21 2.70 6.92
C ILE A 82 -6.14 2.11 5.87
N VAL A 83 -5.73 2.16 4.61
CA VAL A 83 -6.51 1.65 3.49
C VAL A 83 -5.71 0.64 2.70
N ASP A 84 -6.31 -0.55 2.51
CA ASP A 84 -5.80 -1.60 1.63
C ASP A 84 -6.52 -1.51 0.29
N LEU A 85 -5.84 -0.99 -0.73
CA LEU A 85 -6.38 -0.88 -2.07
C LEU A 85 -6.26 -2.21 -2.85
N PRO A 86 -7.07 -2.43 -3.89
CA PRO A 86 -6.92 -3.58 -4.76
C PRO A 86 -5.48 -3.78 -5.25
N GLY A 87 -5.07 -5.04 -5.40
CA GLY A 87 -3.79 -5.33 -6.04
C GLY A 87 -3.90 -5.24 -7.56
N TYR A 88 -2.90 -4.64 -8.20
CA TYR A 88 -2.79 -4.57 -9.66
C TYR A 88 -1.86 -5.65 -10.23
N GLY A 89 -1.65 -5.64 -11.57
CA GLY A 89 -0.66 -6.49 -12.25
C GLY A 89 -0.95 -7.99 -12.22
N TYR A 90 -2.20 -8.40 -12.01
CA TYR A 90 -2.56 -9.81 -11.99
C TYR A 90 -2.84 -10.33 -13.39
N ALA A 91 -1.95 -11.18 -13.92
CA ALA A 91 -2.01 -11.70 -15.30
C ALA A 91 -3.20 -12.63 -15.56
N LYS A 92 -3.75 -13.30 -14.54
CA LYS A 92 -4.82 -14.30 -14.69
C LYS A 92 -6.25 -13.74 -14.66
N VAL A 93 -6.44 -12.43 -14.53
CA VAL A 93 -7.74 -11.78 -14.67
C VAL A 93 -7.91 -11.24 -16.09
N SER A 94 -9.17 -11.12 -16.56
CA SER A 94 -9.46 -10.51 -17.86
C SER A 94 -8.94 -9.08 -17.96
N LYS A 95 -8.74 -8.58 -19.17
CA LYS A 95 -8.35 -7.19 -19.43
C LYS A 95 -9.36 -6.22 -18.79
N ILE A 96 -10.65 -6.48 -18.98
CA ILE A 96 -11.74 -5.68 -18.40
C ILE A 96 -11.60 -5.60 -16.89
N LYS A 97 -11.39 -6.72 -16.20
CA LYS A 97 -11.24 -6.71 -14.73
C LYS A 97 -9.98 -5.98 -14.24
N ARG A 98 -8.91 -5.99 -15.03
CA ARG A 98 -7.71 -5.19 -14.71
C ARG A 98 -7.98 -3.70 -14.80
N GLU A 99 -8.70 -3.27 -15.83
CA GLU A 99 -9.11 -1.88 -16.03
C GLU A 99 -10.05 -1.41 -14.92
N GLU A 100 -11.03 -2.23 -14.51
CA GLU A 100 -11.89 -1.92 -13.36
C GLU A 100 -11.09 -1.73 -12.05
N LEU A 101 -10.16 -2.65 -11.75
CA LEU A 101 -9.35 -2.54 -10.54
C LEU A 101 -8.42 -1.32 -10.58
N ARG A 102 -7.92 -0.98 -11.76
CA ARG A 102 -7.12 0.23 -11.98
C ARG A 102 -7.94 1.49 -11.74
N SER A 103 -9.13 1.58 -12.31
CA SER A 103 -10.07 2.70 -12.11
C SER A 103 -10.39 2.91 -10.63
N ILE A 104 -10.68 1.84 -9.88
CA ILE A 104 -10.93 1.93 -8.43
C ILE A 104 -9.74 2.57 -7.69
N ILE A 105 -8.50 2.21 -8.06
CA ILE A 105 -7.28 2.74 -7.46
C ILE A 105 -7.12 4.21 -7.82
N GLU A 106 -7.22 4.55 -9.11
CA GLU A 106 -7.03 5.90 -9.64
C GLU A 106 -8.06 6.86 -9.06
N ASP A 107 -9.35 6.49 -9.08
CA ASP A 107 -10.45 7.28 -8.51
C ASP A 107 -10.24 7.52 -7.02
N TYR A 108 -9.77 6.50 -6.28
CA TYR A 108 -9.46 6.65 -4.86
C TYR A 108 -8.31 7.65 -4.64
N LEU A 109 -7.22 7.50 -5.38
CA LEU A 109 -6.05 8.38 -5.25
C LEU A 109 -6.37 9.84 -5.60
N ILE A 110 -7.22 10.09 -6.60
CA ILE A 110 -7.63 11.45 -7.00
C ILE A 110 -8.53 12.07 -5.94
N ASN A 111 -9.60 11.40 -5.56
CA ASN A 111 -10.73 11.99 -4.86
C ASN A 111 -10.63 11.96 -3.32
N ARG A 112 -9.66 11.21 -2.73
CA ARG A 112 -9.50 11.16 -1.27
C ARG A 112 -8.73 12.36 -0.73
N GLU A 113 -9.43 13.35 -0.20
CA GLU A 113 -8.86 14.61 0.32
C GLU A 113 -7.99 14.40 1.57
N ASN A 114 -8.39 13.47 2.43
CA ASN A 114 -7.66 13.16 3.67
C ASN A 114 -6.46 12.23 3.48
N LEU A 115 -6.21 11.74 2.25
CA LEU A 115 -5.06 10.91 1.92
C LEU A 115 -3.76 11.72 2.02
N LYS A 116 -2.89 11.35 2.95
CA LYS A 116 -1.61 12.03 3.23
C LYS A 116 -0.42 11.30 2.65
N LYS A 117 -0.52 9.97 2.47
CA LYS A 117 0.61 9.14 2.06
C LYS A 117 0.18 7.88 1.33
N VAL A 118 0.90 7.58 0.28
CA VAL A 118 0.78 6.32 -0.47
C VAL A 118 2.00 5.45 -0.17
N PHE A 119 1.79 4.21 0.24
CA PHE A 119 2.84 3.20 0.37
C PHE A 119 2.74 2.23 -0.80
N VAL A 120 3.74 2.26 -1.68
CA VAL A 120 3.83 1.37 -2.85
C VAL A 120 4.72 0.19 -2.50
N LEU A 121 4.16 -1.01 -2.53
CA LEU A 121 4.87 -2.24 -2.19
C LEU A 121 5.45 -2.91 -3.43
N ILE A 122 6.73 -3.23 -3.36
CA ILE A 122 7.46 -3.95 -4.41
C ILE A 122 8.06 -5.23 -3.81
N ASP A 123 7.83 -6.36 -4.47
CA ASP A 123 8.44 -7.64 -4.09
C ASP A 123 9.92 -7.61 -4.51
N CYS A 124 10.82 -7.62 -3.54
CA CYS A 124 12.26 -7.53 -3.77
C CYS A 124 12.78 -8.60 -4.74
N LYS A 125 12.25 -9.84 -4.65
CA LYS A 125 12.66 -10.94 -5.52
C LYS A 125 12.27 -10.74 -6.99
N VAL A 126 11.17 -10.00 -7.23
CA VAL A 126 10.60 -9.81 -8.58
C VAL A 126 11.08 -8.49 -9.21
N GLY A 127 11.45 -7.53 -8.37
CA GLY A 127 11.82 -6.17 -8.77
C GLY A 127 10.65 -5.35 -9.30
N ILE A 128 10.97 -4.14 -9.74
CA ILE A 128 10.00 -3.22 -10.36
C ILE A 128 9.56 -3.72 -11.74
N LYS A 129 8.32 -3.46 -12.11
CA LYS A 129 7.71 -3.82 -13.41
C LYS A 129 7.00 -2.61 -14.00
N ASP A 130 6.69 -2.66 -15.30
CA ASP A 130 5.99 -1.58 -16.02
C ASP A 130 4.71 -1.15 -15.30
N SER A 131 3.93 -2.11 -14.77
CA SER A 131 2.73 -1.80 -13.99
C SER A 131 3.01 -1.05 -12.68
N ASP A 132 4.21 -1.18 -12.12
CA ASP A 132 4.62 -0.39 -10.95
C ASP A 132 5.00 1.02 -11.39
N ILE A 133 5.68 1.16 -12.54
CA ILE A 133 6.01 2.46 -13.15
C ILE A 133 4.74 3.23 -13.47
N ASP A 134 3.76 2.62 -14.17
CA ASP A 134 2.48 3.25 -14.48
C ASP A 134 1.79 3.84 -13.25
N ILE A 135 1.87 3.14 -12.12
CA ILE A 135 1.28 3.60 -10.84
C ILE A 135 2.11 4.73 -10.23
N LEU A 136 3.44 4.67 -10.29
CA LEU A 136 4.31 5.74 -9.78
C LEU A 136 4.12 7.04 -10.57
N ASP A 137 4.01 6.93 -11.90
CA ASP A 137 3.71 8.05 -12.79
C ASP A 137 2.37 8.68 -12.40
N PHE A 138 1.32 7.87 -12.29
CA PHE A 138 0.00 8.34 -11.90
C PHE A 138 -0.02 9.03 -10.53
N ILE A 139 0.64 8.47 -9.52
CA ILE A 139 0.75 9.06 -8.18
C ILE A 139 1.45 10.43 -8.24
N SER A 140 2.53 10.52 -9.02
CA SER A 140 3.34 11.74 -9.18
C SER A 140 2.58 12.82 -9.94
N GLU A 141 1.92 12.50 -11.06
CA GLU A 141 1.09 13.40 -11.86
C GLU A 141 -0.06 14.01 -11.04
N ASN A 142 -0.59 13.25 -10.08
CA ASN A 142 -1.63 13.71 -9.17
C ASN A 142 -1.09 14.33 -7.87
N ASN A 143 0.18 14.71 -7.83
CA ASN A 143 0.82 15.40 -6.70
C ASN A 143 0.70 14.67 -5.35
N LYS A 144 0.61 13.34 -5.34
CA LYS A 144 0.54 12.55 -4.09
C LYS A 144 1.93 12.13 -3.62
N LYS A 145 2.18 12.28 -2.33
CA LYS A 145 3.44 11.82 -1.72
C LYS A 145 3.43 10.32 -1.52
N PHE A 146 4.53 9.66 -1.87
CA PHE A 146 4.65 8.21 -1.71
C PHE A 146 5.99 7.77 -1.10
N SER A 147 6.00 6.54 -0.62
CA SER A 147 7.20 5.78 -0.23
C SER A 147 7.13 4.39 -0.84
N ILE A 148 8.29 3.83 -1.13
CA ILE A 148 8.40 2.43 -1.51
C ILE A 148 8.58 1.56 -0.26
N ILE A 149 8.00 0.37 -0.25
CA ILE A 149 8.28 -0.68 0.73
C ILE A 149 8.74 -1.92 -0.01
N LEU A 150 10.01 -2.29 0.13
CA LEU A 150 10.50 -3.56 -0.38
C LEU A 150 10.04 -4.70 0.54
N THR A 151 9.30 -5.63 -0.02
CA THR A 151 8.80 -6.80 0.69
C THR A 151 9.62 -8.04 0.38
N LYS A 152 9.50 -9.07 1.21
CA LYS A 152 10.14 -10.38 1.04
C LYS A 152 11.66 -10.32 0.93
N ILE A 153 12.29 -9.34 1.53
CA ILE A 153 13.75 -9.20 1.58
C ILE A 153 14.41 -10.38 2.32
N ASP A 154 13.68 -11.02 3.23
CA ASP A 154 14.07 -12.25 3.92
C ASP A 154 14.30 -13.44 2.98
N LYS A 155 13.84 -13.35 1.73
CA LYS A 155 14.00 -14.39 0.69
C LYS A 155 15.09 -14.07 -0.33
N CYS A 156 15.83 -13.00 -0.13
CA CYS A 156 16.87 -12.52 -1.02
C CYS A 156 18.22 -12.46 -0.31
N ALA A 157 19.30 -12.69 -1.06
CA ALA A 157 20.64 -12.45 -0.53
C ALA A 157 20.85 -10.95 -0.26
N LYS A 158 21.59 -10.61 0.79
CA LYS A 158 21.82 -9.21 1.17
C LYS A 158 22.35 -8.36 0.01
N LYS A 159 23.35 -8.86 -0.72
CA LYS A 159 23.92 -8.18 -1.88
C LYS A 159 22.85 -7.84 -2.93
N PHE A 160 21.94 -8.76 -3.23
CA PHE A 160 20.85 -8.54 -4.17
C PHE A 160 19.88 -7.46 -3.67
N VAL A 161 19.58 -7.43 -2.35
CA VAL A 161 18.74 -6.38 -1.75
C VAL A 161 19.40 -5.01 -1.90
N ASP A 162 20.71 -4.91 -1.63
CA ASP A 162 21.46 -3.65 -1.73
C ASP A 162 21.53 -3.15 -3.19
N GLU A 163 21.68 -4.05 -4.16
CA GLU A 163 21.63 -3.74 -5.60
C GLU A 163 20.25 -3.24 -6.03
N GLU A 164 19.18 -3.90 -5.57
CA GLU A 164 17.80 -3.52 -5.89
C GLU A 164 17.45 -2.15 -5.29
N ILE A 165 17.85 -1.87 -4.06
CA ILE A 165 17.68 -0.55 -3.43
C ILE A 165 18.40 0.53 -4.25
N SER A 166 19.64 0.28 -4.66
CA SER A 166 20.44 1.23 -5.44
C SER A 166 19.79 1.54 -6.80
N SER A 167 19.29 0.51 -7.47
CA SER A 167 18.56 0.62 -8.73
C SER A 167 17.28 1.44 -8.57
N LEU A 168 16.48 1.12 -7.57
CA LEU A 168 15.25 1.85 -7.25
C LEU A 168 15.53 3.30 -6.91
N LEU A 169 16.53 3.60 -6.09
CA LEU A 169 16.90 4.98 -5.75
C LEU A 169 17.31 5.79 -6.97
N SER A 170 18.01 5.18 -7.93
CA SER A 170 18.36 5.82 -9.19
C SER A 170 17.11 6.18 -10.02
N LEU A 171 16.18 5.23 -10.16
CA LEU A 171 14.91 5.46 -10.84
C LEU A 171 14.07 6.54 -10.15
N LEU A 172 13.97 6.48 -8.83
CA LEU A 172 13.10 7.34 -8.04
C LEU A 172 13.54 8.80 -7.98
N LYS A 173 14.75 9.13 -8.44
CA LYS A 173 15.17 10.53 -8.66
C LYS A 173 14.23 11.28 -9.60
N ASN A 174 13.63 10.58 -10.56
CA ASN A 174 12.70 11.16 -11.51
C ASN A 174 11.34 11.56 -10.87
N TYR A 175 11.07 11.07 -9.67
CA TYR A 175 9.81 11.31 -8.93
C TYR A 175 9.94 12.31 -7.79
N SER A 176 11.06 13.04 -7.71
CA SER A 176 11.20 14.17 -6.79
C SER A 176 10.27 15.33 -7.24
N PRO A 177 9.49 15.98 -6.35
CA PRO A 177 9.52 15.90 -4.88
C PRO A 177 8.49 14.96 -4.25
N HIS A 178 7.84 14.06 -5.01
CA HIS A 178 6.73 13.22 -4.53
C HIS A 178 7.21 11.98 -3.78
N PHE A 179 8.37 11.45 -4.18
CA PHE A 179 9.03 10.35 -3.47
C PHE A 179 9.67 10.84 -2.17
N THR A 180 9.54 10.07 -1.09
CA THR A 180 10.11 10.45 0.21
C THR A 180 11.17 9.48 0.73
N ASN A 181 10.98 8.14 0.61
CA ASN A 181 11.95 7.12 1.07
C ASN A 181 11.58 5.70 0.61
N ILE A 182 12.56 4.80 0.74
CA ILE A 182 12.39 3.34 0.66
C ILE A 182 12.46 2.76 2.06
#